data_946762405571377f0ed60a93878f431c
#
_entry.id   946762405571377f0ed60a93878f431c
#
_cell.length_a   1.000
_cell.length_b   1.000
_cell.length_c   1.000
_cell.angle_alpha   90.00
_cell.angle_beta   90.00
_cell.angle_gamma   90.00
#
_symmetry.space_group_name_H-M   'P 1'
#
loop_
_entity.id
_entity.type
_entity.pdbx_description
1 polymer ?
#
loop_
_entity_poly.entity_id
_entity_poly.type
_entity_poly.pdbx_seq_one_letter_code
_entity_poly.pdbx_strand_id
1 'polypeptide(L)' 'MSELVPILAEFMTIEELAAELRRNKRTLDRWDALGIGPPRTRVGRTVLYRRSSVKKWLAAQEYQGGTS' A
#
# COMPACT_ATOMS: atom_id res chain seq x y z
N MET A 1 18.36 11.07 13.85
CA MET A 1 18.28 10.49 12.52
C MET A 1 17.93 9.02 12.55
N SER A 2 18.65 8.25 13.36
CA SER A 2 18.39 6.81 13.39
C SER A 2 17.01 6.48 13.93
N GLU A 3 16.46 7.36 14.76
CA GLU A 3 15.13 7.10 15.29
C GLU A 3 14.05 7.15 14.22
N LEU A 4 14.28 7.93 13.15
CA LEU A 4 13.29 8.06 12.10
C LEU A 4 13.26 6.88 11.17
N VAL A 5 14.37 6.15 11.09
CA VAL A 5 14.45 5.04 10.16
C VAL A 5 13.41 3.97 10.44
N PRO A 6 13.23 3.53 11.70
CA PRO A 6 12.21 2.51 11.96
C PRO A 6 10.80 2.98 11.60
N ILE A 7 10.51 4.25 11.85
CA ILE A 7 9.19 4.77 11.52
C ILE A 7 8.98 4.76 10.03
N LEU A 8 9.96 5.25 9.29
CA LEU A 8 9.83 5.31 7.83
C LEU A 8 9.86 3.93 7.21
N ALA A 9 10.56 2.98 7.84
CA ALA A 9 10.63 1.63 7.32
C ALA A 9 9.28 0.92 7.39
N GLU A 10 8.37 1.40 8.21
CA GLU A 10 7.04 0.82 8.31
C GLU A 10 6.13 1.26 7.18
N PHE A 11 6.57 2.24 6.41
CA PHE A 11 5.75 2.82 5.37
C PHE A 11 6.44 2.72 4.02
N MET A 12 5.65 2.83 2.99
CA MET A 12 6.16 2.88 1.63
C MET A 12 5.37 3.92 0.86
N THR A 13 6.01 4.50 -0.14
CA THR A 13 5.34 5.47 -0.99
C THR A 13 4.42 4.75 -1.97
N ILE A 14 3.52 5.52 -2.59
CA ILE A 14 2.64 4.93 -3.59
C ILE A 14 3.45 4.40 -4.78
N GLU A 15 4.53 5.09 -5.13
CA GLU A 15 5.39 4.63 -6.22
C GLU A 15 6.06 3.30 -5.87
N GLU A 16 6.51 3.19 -4.63
CA GLU A 16 7.15 1.95 -4.18
C GLU A 16 6.15 0.80 -4.20
N LEU A 17 4.95 1.04 -3.72
CA LEU A 17 3.94 -0.01 -3.72
C LEU A 17 3.55 -0.40 -5.13
N ALA A 18 3.41 0.58 -6.01
CA ALA A 18 3.08 0.29 -7.39
C ALA A 18 4.13 -0.60 -8.02
N ALA A 19 5.40 -0.30 -7.76
CA ALA A 19 6.48 -1.13 -8.29
C ALA A 19 6.43 -2.54 -7.73
N GLU A 20 6.16 -2.66 -6.44
CA GLU A 20 6.08 -3.98 -5.80
C GLU A 20 4.96 -4.81 -6.40
N LEU A 21 3.84 -4.19 -6.68
CA LEU A 21 2.68 -4.89 -7.21
C LEU A 21 2.69 -4.96 -8.73
N ARG A 22 3.69 -4.36 -9.35
CA ARG A 22 3.80 -4.32 -10.81
C ARG A 22 2.58 -3.69 -11.43
N ARG A 23 2.11 -2.62 -10.80
CA ARG A 23 1.02 -1.81 -11.28
C ARG A 23 1.52 -0.37 -11.37
N ASN A 24 0.76 0.50 -12.03
CA ASN A 24 1.14 1.89 -12.03
C ASN A 24 0.38 2.64 -10.95
N LYS A 25 0.84 3.86 -10.69
CA LYS A 25 0.27 4.68 -9.62
C LYS A 25 -1.22 4.92 -9.86
N ARG A 26 -1.61 5.10 -11.11
CA ARG A 26 -3.00 5.37 -11.45
C ARG A 26 -3.92 4.23 -11.01
N THR A 27 -3.45 3.00 -11.14
CA THR A 27 -4.22 1.85 -10.71
C THR A 27 -4.47 1.90 -9.22
N LEU A 28 -3.44 2.26 -8.45
CA LEU A 28 -3.59 2.33 -6.99
C LEU A 28 -4.55 3.45 -6.61
N ASP A 29 -4.48 4.58 -7.30
CA ASP A 29 -5.41 5.67 -7.05
C ASP A 29 -6.84 5.24 -7.34
N ARG A 30 -7.04 4.50 -8.41
CA ARG A 30 -8.36 4.00 -8.76
C ARG A 30 -8.87 3.03 -7.69
N TRP A 31 -8.01 2.13 -7.23
CA TRP A 31 -8.40 1.18 -6.20
C TRP A 31 -8.83 1.91 -4.93
N ASP A 32 -8.11 2.96 -4.58
CA ASP A 32 -8.44 3.71 -3.39
C ASP A 32 -9.80 4.39 -3.55
N ALA A 33 -10.04 4.97 -4.70
CA ALA A 33 -11.31 5.62 -4.97
C ALA A 33 -12.48 4.63 -4.91
N LEU A 34 -12.23 3.38 -5.30
CA LEU A 34 -13.25 2.34 -5.27
C LEU A 34 -13.33 1.63 -3.92
N GLY A 35 -12.40 1.93 -3.02
CA GLY A 35 -12.39 1.31 -1.71
C GLY A 35 -11.97 -0.14 -1.71
N ILE A 36 -11.21 -0.57 -2.71
CA ILE A 36 -10.81 -1.97 -2.82
C ILE A 36 -9.32 -2.18 -2.65
N GLY A 37 -8.54 -1.09 -2.52
CA GLY A 37 -7.11 -1.22 -2.32
C GLY A 37 -6.72 -1.24 -0.86
N PRO A 38 -5.43 -1.30 -0.57
CA PRO A 38 -4.99 -1.26 0.82
C PRO A 38 -5.24 0.11 1.42
N PRO A 39 -5.38 0.19 2.74
CA PRO A 39 -5.63 1.48 3.38
C PRO A 39 -4.44 2.41 3.22
N ARG A 40 -4.74 3.68 3.07
CA ARG A 40 -3.73 4.73 2.89
C ARG A 40 -3.57 5.53 4.16
N THR A 41 -2.33 6.02 4.34
CA THR A 41 -2.05 7.01 5.36
C THR A 41 -1.68 8.30 4.64
N ARG A 42 -2.37 9.36 4.96
CA ARG A 42 -2.12 10.63 4.29
C ARG A 42 -1.50 11.61 5.27
N VAL A 43 -0.35 12.14 4.89
CA VAL A 43 0.37 13.13 5.69
C VAL A 43 0.52 14.37 4.81
N GLY A 44 -0.30 15.37 5.05
CA GLY A 44 -0.33 16.52 4.16
C GLY A 44 -0.72 16.08 2.77
N ARG A 45 0.15 16.28 1.82
CA ARG A 45 -0.08 15.86 0.44
C ARG A 45 0.56 14.52 0.12
N THR A 46 1.28 13.98 1.08
CA THR A 46 2.00 12.74 0.86
C THR A 46 1.12 11.55 1.18
N VAL A 47 1.09 10.59 0.27
CA VAL A 47 0.35 9.35 0.47
C VAL A 47 1.35 8.25 0.80
N LEU A 48 1.11 7.57 1.91
CA LEU A 48 1.96 6.48 2.34
C LEU A 48 1.09 5.26 2.60
N TYR A 49 1.70 4.09 2.49
CA TYR A 49 1.04 2.83 2.81
C TYR A 49 1.81 2.17 3.92
N ARG A 50 1.12 1.72 4.95
CA ARG A 50 1.76 0.98 6.03
C ARG A 50 2.01 -0.44 5.55
N ARG A 51 3.25 -0.91 5.70
CA ARG A 51 3.61 -2.23 5.20
C ARG A 51 2.76 -3.33 5.80
N SER A 52 2.47 -3.25 7.10
CA SER A 52 1.64 -4.27 7.74
C SER A 52 0.23 -4.28 7.19
N SER A 53 -0.30 -3.10 6.87
CA SER A 53 -1.65 -3.02 6.28
C SER A 53 -1.66 -3.61 4.87
N VAL A 54 -0.60 -3.36 4.11
CA VAL A 54 -0.50 -3.91 2.77
C VAL A 54 -0.42 -5.43 2.84
N LYS A 55 0.33 -5.95 3.79
CA LYS A 55 0.43 -7.40 3.96
C LYS A 55 -0.93 -8.01 4.26
N LYS A 56 -1.70 -7.38 5.13
CA LYS A 56 -3.04 -7.88 5.46
C LYS A 56 -3.94 -7.84 4.25
N TRP A 57 -3.85 -6.75 3.50
CA TRP A 57 -4.66 -6.61 2.30
C TRP A 57 -4.30 -7.69 1.27
N LEU A 58 -3.02 -7.95 1.10
CA LEU A 58 -2.59 -8.99 0.17
C LEU A 58 -3.05 -10.37 0.61
N ALA A 59 -3.00 -10.63 1.91
CA ALA A 59 -3.46 -11.91 2.43
C ALA A 59 -4.94 -12.11 2.14
N ALA A 60 -5.71 -11.04 2.22
CA ALA A 60 -7.13 -11.12 1.90
C ALA A 60 -7.35 -11.40 0.43
N GLN A 61 -6.48 -10.86 -0.43
CA GLN A 61 -6.58 -11.15 -1.86
C GLN A 61 -6.24 -12.60 -2.15
N GLU A 62 -5.28 -13.13 -1.41
CA GLU A 62 -4.88 -14.52 -1.58
C GLU A 62 -6.08 -15.46 -1.36
N TYR A 63 -6.88 -15.14 -0.36
CA TYR A 63 -8.05 -15.94 -0.06
C TYR A 63 -8.99 -16.00 -1.26
N GLN A 64 -9.20 -14.86 -1.91
CA GLN A 64 -10.06 -14.81 -3.07
C GLN A 64 -9.38 -15.35 -4.31
N GLY A 65 -8.08 -15.09 -4.41
CA GLY A 65 -7.33 -15.54 -5.55
C GLY A 65 -7.25 -17.05 -5.63
N GLY A 66 -7.34 -17.71 -4.50
CA GLY A 66 -7.28 -19.16 -4.49
C GLY A 66 -8.43 -19.81 -5.22
N THR A 67 -9.48 -19.06 -5.47
CA THR A 67 -10.64 -19.61 -6.17
C THR A 67 -10.51 -19.53 -7.68
N SER A 68 -9.58 -18.74 -8.14
CA SER A 68 -9.45 -18.56 -9.60
C SER A 68 -8.38 -19.47 -10.20
#